data_cbc3cdff4ffac8541e0473de2a6d614a
#
_entry.id   cbc3cdff4ffac8541e0473de2a6d614a
#
_cell.length_a   1.000
_cell.length_b   1.000
_cell.length_c   1.000
_cell.angle_alpha   90.00
_cell.angle_beta   90.00
_cell.angle_gamma   90.00
#
_symmetry.space_group_name_H-M   'P 1'
#
loop_
_entity.id
_entity.type
_entity.pdbx_description
1 polymer ?
#
loop_
_entity_poly.entity_id
_entity_poly.type
_entity_poly.pdbx_seq_one_letter_code
_entity_poly.pdbx_strand_id
1 'polypeptide(L)'
;VKSRITKMVKSGVIQNFTMKVEPSSLGYGVIYLIVPSDDEVGIVKKLKLIGEPFFVVSCIGDMTACAIIVEKDMEQKTELVKNLISNARIVLTVDAKDSEFRADLTKTDFKILEKLLKNPKEKIDAIAKSTKLSTKTVTRTIEKFEVNPAIQFTIIYDPKKLEKFIAFALLVMVQSNIKKIKKEIETSFGDYFWQVPVTAKELLVL
;
A
#
# COMPACT_ATOMS: atom_id res chain seq x y z
N VAL A 1 17.23 18.38 5.60
CA VAL A 1 16.38 17.32 4.98
C VAL A 1 16.90 16.98 3.58
N LYS A 2 16.98 17.94 2.63
CA LYS A 2 17.37 17.68 1.22
C LYS A 2 18.69 16.93 1.07
N SER A 3 19.72 17.29 1.84
CA SER A 3 21.04 16.64 1.80
C SER A 3 20.98 15.16 2.24
N ARG A 4 20.16 14.82 3.26
CA ARG A 4 19.99 13.44 3.73
C ARG A 4 19.29 12.58 2.67
N ILE A 5 18.21 13.10 2.08
CA ILE A 5 17.51 12.39 0.98
C ILE A 5 18.47 12.13 -0.19
N THR A 6 19.27 13.14 -0.59
CA THR A 6 20.25 12.98 -1.66
C THR A 6 21.28 11.87 -1.35
N LYS A 7 21.75 11.78 -0.09
CA LYS A 7 22.65 10.69 0.33
C LYS A 7 21.98 9.34 0.24
N MET A 8 20.73 9.21 0.71
CA MET A 8 19.97 7.95 0.66
C MET A 8 19.69 7.49 -0.78
N VAL A 9 19.42 8.42 -1.70
CA VAL A 9 19.29 8.11 -3.13
C VAL A 9 20.62 7.63 -3.72
N LYS A 10 21.73 8.35 -3.43
CA LYS A 10 23.05 7.97 -3.93
C LYS A 10 23.55 6.63 -3.39
N SER A 11 23.25 6.29 -2.14
CA SER A 11 23.59 4.99 -1.56
C SER A 11 22.65 3.86 -2.00
N GLY A 12 21.57 4.20 -2.74
CA GLY A 12 20.57 3.24 -3.21
C GLY A 12 19.63 2.74 -2.11
N VAL A 13 19.63 3.36 -0.93
CA VAL A 13 18.60 3.12 0.09
C VAL A 13 17.25 3.52 -0.44
N ILE A 14 17.12 4.72 -1.01
CA ILE A 14 15.93 5.11 -1.77
C ILE A 14 16.14 4.72 -3.22
N GLN A 15 15.37 3.76 -3.69
CA GLN A 15 15.40 3.28 -5.07
C GLN A 15 14.58 4.16 -5.99
N ASN A 16 13.38 4.55 -5.54
CA ASN A 16 12.48 5.38 -6.32
C ASN A 16 11.53 6.18 -5.42
N PHE A 17 10.97 7.26 -5.96
CA PHE A 17 9.82 7.96 -5.42
C PHE A 17 8.59 7.45 -6.13
N THR A 18 7.52 7.23 -5.40
CA THR A 18 6.27 6.68 -5.96
C THR A 18 5.05 7.28 -5.26
N MET A 19 3.88 7.01 -5.82
CA MET A 19 2.61 7.22 -5.14
C MET A 19 1.97 5.88 -4.85
N LYS A 20 1.36 5.77 -3.70
CA LYS A 20 0.46 4.66 -3.33
C LYS A 20 -0.96 5.20 -3.27
N VAL A 21 -1.87 4.50 -3.90
CA VAL A 21 -3.32 4.73 -3.73
C VAL A 21 -3.88 3.49 -3.05
N GLU A 22 -4.65 3.69 -2.00
CA GLU A 22 -5.28 2.59 -1.28
C GLU A 22 -6.31 1.90 -2.20
N PRO A 23 -6.16 0.62 -2.54
CA PRO A 23 -7.01 -0.04 -3.52
C PRO A 23 -8.49 -0.01 -3.16
N SER A 24 -8.81 -0.15 -1.89
CA SER A 24 -10.19 -0.14 -1.40
C SER A 24 -10.90 1.20 -1.64
N SER A 25 -10.14 2.31 -1.67
CA SER A 25 -10.68 3.63 -2.01
C SER A 25 -11.10 3.78 -3.47
N LEU A 26 -10.62 2.90 -4.32
CA LEU A 26 -10.94 2.82 -5.74
C LEU A 26 -11.99 1.74 -6.06
N GLY A 27 -12.53 1.09 -5.04
CA GLY A 27 -13.53 0.03 -5.20
C GLY A 27 -12.97 -1.37 -5.35
N TYR A 28 -11.67 -1.56 -5.11
CA TYR A 28 -11.02 -2.87 -5.15
C TYR A 28 -10.93 -3.49 -3.74
N GLY A 29 -11.10 -4.79 -3.66
CA GLY A 29 -10.81 -5.52 -2.45
C GLY A 29 -9.32 -5.89 -2.33
N VAL A 30 -8.87 -6.23 -1.14
CA VAL A 30 -7.49 -6.66 -0.87
C VAL A 30 -7.50 -7.93 -0.03
N ILE A 31 -6.69 -8.92 -0.42
CA ILE A 31 -6.43 -10.13 0.37
C ILE A 31 -4.96 -10.11 0.79
N TYR A 32 -4.72 -10.09 2.10
CA TYR A 32 -3.39 -10.24 2.71
C TYR A 32 -3.20 -11.68 3.16
N LEU A 33 -2.07 -12.26 2.85
CA LEU A 33 -1.74 -13.64 3.19
C LEU A 33 -0.26 -13.83 3.54
N ILE A 34 -0.01 -14.85 4.34
CA ILE A 34 1.33 -15.36 4.64
C ILE A 34 1.40 -16.78 4.10
N VAL A 35 2.43 -17.06 3.31
CA VAL A 35 2.68 -18.37 2.73
C VAL A 35 3.97 -18.94 3.32
N PRO A 36 3.95 -20.11 3.99
CA PRO A 36 5.14 -20.81 4.42
C PRO A 36 5.89 -21.34 3.18
N SER A 37 6.67 -20.51 2.55
CA SER A 37 7.50 -20.79 1.37
C SER A 37 8.41 -19.61 1.10
N ASP A 38 9.61 -19.88 0.61
CA ASP A 38 10.59 -18.94 0.08
C ASP A 38 10.51 -18.76 -1.45
N ASP A 39 9.64 -19.53 -2.12
CA ASP A 39 9.40 -19.42 -3.57
C ASP A 39 8.46 -18.25 -3.91
N GLU A 40 8.96 -17.02 -3.79
CA GLU A 40 8.23 -15.80 -4.14
C GLU A 40 7.71 -15.83 -5.59
N VAL A 41 8.53 -16.33 -6.51
CA VAL A 41 8.21 -16.33 -7.95
C VAL A 41 7.03 -17.25 -8.23
N GLY A 42 7.03 -18.46 -7.66
CA GLY A 42 5.93 -19.41 -7.78
C GLY A 42 4.64 -18.91 -7.14
N ILE A 43 4.76 -18.28 -5.96
CA ILE A 43 3.63 -17.66 -5.26
C ILE A 43 3.01 -16.54 -6.14
N VAL A 44 3.82 -15.62 -6.65
CA VAL A 44 3.36 -14.52 -7.51
C VAL A 44 2.66 -15.05 -8.75
N LYS A 45 3.20 -16.09 -9.41
CA LYS A 45 2.57 -16.70 -10.58
C LYS A 45 1.18 -17.25 -10.25
N LYS A 46 1.00 -17.91 -9.12
CA LYS A 46 -0.30 -18.42 -8.67
C LYS A 46 -1.26 -17.29 -8.34
N LEU A 47 -0.80 -16.27 -7.61
CA LEU A 47 -1.61 -15.14 -7.21
C LEU A 47 -2.14 -14.33 -8.40
N LYS A 48 -1.34 -14.18 -9.47
CA LYS A 48 -1.76 -13.53 -10.72
C LYS A 48 -2.94 -14.20 -11.43
N LEU A 49 -3.24 -15.44 -11.13
CA LEU A 49 -4.43 -16.11 -11.63
C LEU A 49 -5.73 -15.67 -10.90
N ILE A 50 -5.57 -15.04 -9.74
CA ILE A 50 -6.68 -14.66 -8.87
C ILE A 50 -6.92 -13.15 -8.87
N GLY A 51 -5.84 -12.38 -8.79
CA GLY A 51 -5.85 -10.94 -8.71
C GLY A 51 -4.48 -10.35 -9.02
N GLU A 52 -4.31 -9.05 -8.81
CA GLU A 52 -3.04 -8.37 -9.06
C GLU A 52 -2.19 -8.29 -7.78
N PRO A 53 -1.04 -8.98 -7.70
CA PRO A 53 -0.13 -8.85 -6.58
C PRO A 53 0.50 -7.45 -6.58
N PHE A 54 0.41 -6.74 -5.46
CA PHE A 54 1.00 -5.41 -5.31
C PHE A 54 2.01 -5.32 -4.16
N PHE A 55 2.06 -6.35 -3.33
CA PHE A 55 2.98 -6.44 -2.21
C PHE A 55 3.45 -7.89 -2.08
N VAL A 56 4.76 -8.11 -2.10
CA VAL A 56 5.37 -9.43 -1.88
C VAL A 56 6.70 -9.20 -1.16
N VAL A 57 6.89 -9.84 -0.02
CA VAL A 57 8.08 -9.71 0.82
C VAL A 57 8.45 -11.04 1.44
N SER A 58 9.71 -11.44 1.27
CA SER A 58 10.29 -12.55 2.04
C SER A 58 10.43 -12.18 3.51
N CYS A 59 10.00 -13.07 4.37
CA CYS A 59 10.07 -12.95 5.82
C CYS A 59 11.06 -13.96 6.39
N ILE A 60 11.48 -13.75 7.63
CA ILE A 60 12.32 -14.70 8.36
C ILE A 60 11.54 -16.01 8.57
N GLY A 61 12.23 -17.16 8.48
CA GLY A 61 11.63 -18.47 8.70
C GLY A 61 10.94 -19.06 7.47
N ASP A 62 11.47 -18.81 6.28
CA ASP A 62 10.99 -19.35 5.01
C ASP A 62 9.50 -19.05 4.76
N MET A 63 9.12 -17.81 5.04
CA MET A 63 7.77 -17.32 4.83
C MET A 63 7.78 -16.16 3.85
N THR A 64 6.70 -16.07 3.06
CA THR A 64 6.43 -14.94 2.18
C THR A 64 5.12 -14.27 2.59
N ALA A 65 5.19 -12.98 2.91
CA ALA A 65 4.01 -12.14 3.09
C ALA A 65 3.66 -11.48 1.76
N CYS A 66 2.39 -11.53 1.39
CA CYS A 66 1.93 -10.93 0.14
C CYS A 66 0.50 -10.39 0.24
N ALA A 67 0.17 -9.50 -0.69
CA ALA A 67 -1.17 -8.97 -0.84
C ALA A 67 -1.56 -8.87 -2.31
N ILE A 68 -2.81 -9.16 -2.61
CA ILE A 68 -3.39 -9.06 -3.93
C ILE A 68 -4.59 -8.12 -3.94
N ILE A 69 -4.71 -7.37 -5.03
CA ILE A 69 -5.90 -6.58 -5.35
C ILE A 69 -6.87 -7.48 -6.09
N VAL A 70 -8.14 -7.44 -5.69
CA VAL A 70 -9.23 -8.17 -6.35
C VAL A 70 -10.36 -7.20 -6.70
N GLU A 71 -10.93 -7.35 -7.91
CA GLU A 71 -11.96 -6.41 -8.39
C GLU A 71 -13.33 -6.70 -7.83
N LYS A 72 -13.70 -7.99 -7.75
CA LYS A 72 -15.05 -8.45 -7.36
C LYS A 72 -14.96 -9.84 -6.73
N ASP A 73 -16.09 -10.25 -6.13
CA ASP A 73 -16.27 -11.63 -5.64
C ASP A 73 -15.21 -12.04 -4.61
N MET A 74 -15.03 -11.20 -3.59
CA MET A 74 -14.04 -11.39 -2.53
C MET A 74 -14.08 -12.80 -1.92
N GLU A 75 -15.27 -13.33 -1.66
CA GLU A 75 -15.43 -14.67 -1.09
C GLU A 75 -14.89 -15.75 -2.03
N GLN A 76 -15.31 -15.71 -3.31
CA GLN A 76 -14.83 -16.66 -4.31
C GLN A 76 -13.31 -16.56 -4.52
N LYS A 77 -12.78 -15.35 -4.57
CA LYS A 77 -11.34 -15.12 -4.70
C LYS A 77 -10.56 -15.62 -3.48
N THR A 78 -11.13 -15.47 -2.30
CA THR A 78 -10.56 -16.01 -1.06
C THR A 78 -10.49 -17.52 -1.08
N GLU A 79 -11.55 -18.20 -1.55
CA GLU A 79 -11.55 -19.66 -1.72
C GLU A 79 -10.57 -20.14 -2.80
N LEU A 80 -10.42 -19.38 -3.89
CA LEU A 80 -9.42 -19.69 -4.92
C LEU A 80 -7.99 -19.60 -4.37
N VAL A 81 -7.69 -18.61 -3.49
CA VAL A 81 -6.40 -18.54 -2.80
C VAL A 81 -6.15 -19.78 -1.98
N LYS A 82 -7.13 -20.23 -1.17
CA LYS A 82 -7.01 -21.44 -0.34
C LYS A 82 -6.75 -22.68 -1.18
N ASN A 83 -7.39 -22.80 -2.33
CA ASN A 83 -7.28 -23.96 -3.21
C ASN A 83 -5.94 -23.98 -3.98
N LEU A 84 -5.49 -22.85 -4.50
CA LEU A 84 -4.25 -22.76 -5.29
C LEU A 84 -2.97 -22.73 -4.43
N ILE A 85 -3.09 -22.21 -3.21
CA ILE A 85 -2.00 -22.13 -2.24
C ILE A 85 -2.49 -22.71 -0.92
N SER A 86 -2.55 -24.04 -0.86
CA SER A 86 -3.15 -24.79 0.24
C SER A 86 -2.52 -24.54 1.61
N ASN A 87 -1.26 -24.11 1.63
CA ASN A 87 -0.53 -23.74 2.85
C ASN A 87 -0.63 -22.25 3.18
N ALA A 88 -1.34 -21.45 2.39
CA ALA A 88 -1.53 -20.02 2.68
C ALA A 88 -2.37 -19.81 3.93
N ARG A 89 -1.90 -18.93 4.81
CA ARG A 89 -2.67 -18.38 5.92
C ARG A 89 -3.22 -17.02 5.49
N ILE A 90 -4.53 -16.95 5.27
CA ILE A 90 -5.18 -15.66 4.98
C ILE A 90 -5.24 -14.89 6.29
N VAL A 91 -4.53 -13.78 6.32
CA VAL A 91 -4.39 -12.94 7.50
C VAL A 91 -5.55 -11.97 7.56
N LEU A 92 -5.91 -11.40 6.40
CA LEU A 92 -6.83 -10.29 6.34
C LEU A 92 -7.48 -10.17 4.98
N THR A 93 -8.79 -9.93 4.95
CA THR A 93 -9.53 -9.51 3.75
C THR A 93 -10.15 -8.14 4.01
N VAL A 94 -9.89 -7.21 3.10
CA VAL A 94 -10.47 -5.86 3.13
C VAL A 94 -11.38 -5.72 1.92
N ASP A 95 -12.69 -5.68 2.15
CA ASP A 95 -13.65 -5.36 1.09
C ASP A 95 -13.67 -3.83 0.88
N ALA A 96 -13.80 -3.41 -0.37
CA ALA A 96 -13.95 -2.00 -0.71
C ALA A 96 -15.13 -1.32 -0.01
N LYS A 97 -16.20 -2.08 0.27
CA LYS A 97 -17.40 -1.59 0.96
C LYS A 97 -17.15 -1.23 2.40
N ASP A 98 -16.19 -1.93 3.04
CA ASP A 98 -15.84 -1.77 4.45
C ASP A 98 -14.68 -0.79 4.67
N SER A 99 -14.16 -0.21 3.60
CA SER A 99 -13.03 0.71 3.68
C SER A 99 -13.40 2.01 4.36
N GLU A 100 -12.59 2.40 5.33
CA GLU A 100 -12.62 3.74 5.94
C GLU A 100 -12.06 4.82 5.00
N PHE A 101 -11.36 4.40 3.94
CA PHE A 101 -10.72 5.30 2.98
C PHE A 101 -11.58 5.47 1.73
N ARG A 102 -12.01 6.70 1.47
CA ARG A 102 -12.64 7.07 0.21
C ARG A 102 -11.83 8.16 -0.46
N ALA A 103 -11.49 7.94 -1.71
CA ALA A 103 -10.68 8.90 -2.43
C ALA A 103 -11.49 10.02 -3.06
N ASP A 104 -12.80 9.89 -3.21
CA ASP A 104 -13.73 10.88 -3.85
C ASP A 104 -13.09 11.63 -5.04
N LEU A 105 -12.56 10.83 -6.00
CA LEU A 105 -11.82 11.36 -7.12
C LEU A 105 -12.73 11.69 -8.31
N THR A 106 -12.58 12.89 -8.84
CA THR A 106 -13.22 13.30 -10.09
C THR A 106 -12.47 12.76 -11.30
N LYS A 107 -13.10 12.82 -12.49
CA LYS A 107 -12.41 12.48 -13.76
C LYS A 107 -11.16 13.33 -14.00
N THR A 108 -11.14 14.55 -13.51
CA THR A 108 -9.98 15.45 -13.59
C THR A 108 -8.87 14.97 -12.65
N ASP A 109 -9.21 14.58 -11.43
CA ASP A 109 -8.26 14.03 -10.46
C ASP A 109 -7.59 12.77 -11.00
N PHE A 110 -8.36 11.87 -11.62
CA PHE A 110 -7.79 10.66 -12.25
C PHE A 110 -6.76 10.95 -13.35
N LYS A 111 -7.00 11.97 -14.19
CA LYS A 111 -6.00 12.37 -15.22
C LYS A 111 -4.68 12.82 -14.61
N ILE A 112 -4.73 13.56 -13.51
CA ILE A 112 -3.54 14.04 -12.81
C ILE A 112 -2.88 12.89 -12.05
N LEU A 113 -3.68 12.07 -11.36
CA LEU A 113 -3.22 10.89 -10.63
C LEU A 113 -2.43 9.93 -11.54
N GLU A 114 -2.95 9.64 -12.75
CA GLU A 114 -2.26 8.79 -13.74
C GLU A 114 -0.86 9.32 -14.10
N LYS A 115 -0.69 10.64 -14.20
CA LYS A 115 0.62 11.24 -14.46
C LYS A 115 1.56 11.08 -13.28
N LEU A 116 1.06 11.36 -12.09
CA LEU A 116 1.84 11.27 -10.86
C LEU A 116 2.20 9.83 -10.47
N LEU A 117 1.36 8.84 -10.79
CA LEU A 117 1.69 7.43 -10.62
C LEU A 117 2.86 7.01 -11.52
N LYS A 118 2.98 7.58 -12.72
CA LYS A 118 4.10 7.34 -13.62
C LYS A 118 5.36 8.11 -13.20
N ASN A 119 5.19 9.34 -12.75
CA ASN A 119 6.28 10.20 -12.29
C ASN A 119 5.81 11.15 -11.18
N PRO A 120 5.96 10.77 -9.89
CA PRO A 120 5.48 11.58 -8.76
C PRO A 120 6.22 12.92 -8.60
N LYS A 121 7.32 13.13 -9.32
CA LYS A 121 8.09 14.36 -9.36
C LYS A 121 7.87 15.20 -10.61
N GLU A 122 6.86 14.88 -11.41
CA GLU A 122 6.58 15.62 -12.63
C GLU A 122 6.21 17.06 -12.30
N LYS A 123 6.73 18.00 -13.09
CA LYS A 123 6.47 19.42 -12.87
C LYS A 123 5.01 19.75 -13.16
N ILE A 124 4.42 20.62 -12.34
CA ILE A 124 3.03 21.08 -12.48
C ILE A 124 2.72 21.55 -13.91
N ASP A 125 3.61 22.32 -14.52
CA ASP A 125 3.42 22.83 -15.89
C ASP A 125 3.40 21.71 -16.93
N ALA A 126 4.22 20.65 -16.74
CA ALA A 126 4.22 19.50 -17.63
C ALA A 126 2.93 18.69 -17.50
N ILE A 127 2.44 18.48 -16.27
CA ILE A 127 1.14 17.85 -16.02
C ILE A 127 0.02 18.68 -16.66
N ALA A 128 0.01 20.00 -16.41
CA ALA A 128 -1.01 20.90 -16.96
C ALA A 128 -1.07 20.82 -18.48
N LYS A 129 0.09 20.89 -19.13
CA LYS A 129 0.22 20.78 -20.60
C LYS A 129 -0.27 19.43 -21.12
N SER A 130 0.14 18.31 -20.49
CA SER A 130 -0.19 16.96 -20.95
C SER A 130 -1.64 16.58 -20.71
N THR A 131 -2.28 17.14 -19.69
CA THR A 131 -3.69 16.91 -19.33
C THR A 131 -4.66 17.92 -19.93
N LYS A 132 -4.14 18.99 -20.54
CA LYS A 132 -4.91 20.16 -21.04
C LYS A 132 -5.71 20.86 -19.93
N LEU A 133 -5.11 20.97 -18.75
CA LEU A 133 -5.67 21.64 -17.58
C LEU A 133 -4.86 22.89 -17.25
N SER A 134 -5.45 23.81 -16.45
CA SER A 134 -4.70 24.95 -15.93
C SER A 134 -3.74 24.51 -14.82
N THR A 135 -2.60 25.19 -14.66
CA THR A 135 -1.65 24.96 -13.54
C THR A 135 -2.34 25.10 -12.19
N LYS A 136 -3.27 26.07 -12.06
CA LYS A 136 -4.09 26.25 -10.86
C LYS A 136 -4.92 25.01 -10.51
N THR A 137 -5.54 24.37 -11.52
CA THR A 137 -6.31 23.13 -11.33
C THR A 137 -5.38 22.00 -10.87
N VAL A 138 -4.22 21.84 -11.51
CA VAL A 138 -3.24 20.80 -11.14
C VAL A 138 -2.75 21.00 -9.72
N THR A 139 -2.36 22.22 -9.34
CA THR A 139 -1.90 22.54 -7.98
C THR A 139 -2.97 22.17 -6.93
N ARG A 140 -4.20 22.63 -7.11
CA ARG A 140 -5.30 22.32 -6.16
C ARG A 140 -5.60 20.82 -6.05
N THR A 141 -5.46 20.09 -7.14
CA THR A 141 -5.64 18.63 -7.10
C THR A 141 -4.49 17.95 -6.37
N ILE A 142 -3.24 18.40 -6.55
CA ILE A 142 -2.09 17.86 -5.80
C ILE A 142 -2.26 18.15 -4.30
N GLU A 143 -2.61 19.37 -3.92
CA GLU A 143 -2.92 19.72 -2.52
C GLU A 143 -4.04 18.84 -1.93
N LYS A 144 -5.09 18.55 -2.74
CA LYS A 144 -6.13 17.59 -2.35
C LYS A 144 -5.57 16.19 -2.11
N PHE A 145 -4.62 15.73 -2.93
CA PHE A 145 -4.00 14.42 -2.77
C PHE A 145 -3.11 14.35 -1.54
N GLU A 146 -2.38 15.41 -1.22
CA GLU A 146 -1.49 15.48 -0.04
C GLU A 146 -2.23 15.33 1.29
N VAL A 147 -3.48 15.77 1.35
CA VAL A 147 -4.33 15.66 2.56
C VAL A 147 -5.26 14.45 2.55
N ASN A 148 -5.32 13.70 1.45
CA ASN A 148 -6.19 12.54 1.34
C ASN A 148 -5.52 11.29 1.91
N PRO A 149 -6.06 10.66 2.97
CA PRO A 149 -5.44 9.50 3.61
C PRO A 149 -5.36 8.26 2.71
N ALA A 150 -6.17 8.21 1.63
CA ALA A 150 -6.12 7.13 0.64
C ALA A 150 -4.98 7.28 -0.37
N ILE A 151 -4.29 8.42 -0.40
CA ILE A 151 -3.24 8.73 -1.37
C ILE A 151 -1.98 9.11 -0.62
N GLN A 152 -0.87 8.44 -0.90
CA GLN A 152 0.40 8.69 -0.23
C GLN A 152 1.51 8.92 -1.25
N PHE A 153 2.21 10.04 -1.14
CA PHE A 153 3.52 10.21 -1.78
C PHE A 153 4.56 9.50 -0.93
N THR A 154 5.23 8.52 -1.47
CA THR A 154 6.12 7.65 -0.72
C THR A 154 7.37 7.29 -1.52
N ILE A 155 8.17 6.38 -1.00
CA ILE A 155 9.40 5.89 -1.61
C ILE A 155 9.38 4.36 -1.73
N ILE A 156 10.07 3.86 -2.74
CA ILE A 156 10.52 2.47 -2.78
C ILE A 156 11.93 2.46 -2.21
N TYR A 157 12.18 1.65 -1.20
CA TYR A 157 13.47 1.56 -0.53
C TYR A 157 13.97 0.14 -0.46
N ASP A 158 15.28 0.00 -0.30
CA ASP A 158 15.93 -1.29 -0.06
C ASP A 158 16.28 -1.43 1.44
N PRO A 159 15.53 -2.24 2.20
CA PRO A 159 15.78 -2.40 3.63
C PRO A 159 17.15 -3.04 3.93
N LYS A 160 17.71 -3.82 2.99
CA LYS A 160 19.06 -4.44 3.14
C LYS A 160 20.19 -3.41 3.20
N LYS A 161 19.94 -2.18 2.71
CA LYS A 161 20.90 -1.08 2.73
C LYS A 161 20.75 -0.16 3.94
N LEU A 162 19.78 -0.44 4.80
CA LEU A 162 19.57 0.26 6.06
C LEU A 162 20.35 -0.49 7.16
N GLU A 163 21.58 -0.03 7.45
CA GLU A 163 22.36 -0.59 8.53
C GLU A 163 21.63 -0.45 9.88
N LYS A 164 21.65 -1.52 10.68
CA LYS A 164 21.06 -1.57 12.03
C LYS A 164 19.54 -1.33 12.07
N PHE A 165 18.86 -1.56 10.96
CA PHE A 165 17.40 -1.42 10.88
C PHE A 165 16.75 -2.76 10.57
N ILE A 166 15.75 -3.11 11.34
CA ILE A 166 14.92 -4.31 11.13
C ILE A 166 13.48 -3.83 10.95
N ALA A 167 12.94 -3.99 9.74
CA ALA A 167 11.52 -3.80 9.51
C ALA A 167 10.76 -5.04 9.99
N PHE A 168 9.68 -4.83 10.72
CA PHE A 168 8.78 -5.90 11.15
C PHE A 168 7.33 -5.44 11.06
N ALA A 169 6.43 -6.39 10.93
CA ALA A 169 5.00 -6.14 11.01
C ALA A 169 4.43 -6.84 12.26
N LEU A 170 3.54 -6.16 12.96
CA LEU A 170 2.81 -6.71 14.08
C LEU A 170 1.37 -6.99 13.67
N LEU A 171 0.91 -8.21 13.95
CA LEU A 171 -0.48 -8.62 13.81
C LEU A 171 -1.10 -8.63 15.21
N VAL A 172 -1.97 -7.68 15.49
CA VAL A 172 -2.59 -7.52 16.81
C VAL A 172 -4.05 -7.94 16.75
N MET A 173 -4.39 -9.02 17.45
CA MET A 173 -5.78 -9.42 17.68
C MET A 173 -6.39 -8.54 18.75
N VAL A 174 -7.45 -7.82 18.42
CA VAL A 174 -8.10 -6.86 19.30
C VAL A 174 -9.47 -7.42 19.73
N GLN A 175 -9.65 -7.67 21.01
CA GLN A 175 -10.89 -8.22 21.54
C GLN A 175 -12.01 -7.17 21.74
N SER A 176 -11.64 -5.88 21.79
CA SER A 176 -12.61 -4.80 21.97
C SER A 176 -12.04 -3.45 21.52
N ASN A 177 -12.92 -2.59 21.03
CA ASN A 177 -12.63 -1.17 20.70
C ASN A 177 -11.34 -0.92 19.89
N ILE A 178 -11.24 -1.59 18.74
CA ILE A 178 -10.09 -1.50 17.84
C ILE A 178 -9.72 -0.06 17.47
N LYS A 179 -10.71 0.84 17.35
CA LYS A 179 -10.47 2.26 17.02
C LYS A 179 -9.71 2.98 18.13
N LYS A 180 -10.04 2.70 19.38
CA LYS A 180 -9.33 3.28 20.54
C LYS A 180 -7.91 2.76 20.60
N ILE A 181 -7.72 1.47 20.47
CA ILE A 181 -6.40 0.82 20.51
C ILE A 181 -5.52 1.32 19.37
N LYS A 182 -6.06 1.39 18.14
CA LYS A 182 -5.35 1.97 17.00
C LYS A 182 -4.86 3.39 17.30
N LYS A 183 -5.73 4.25 17.82
CA LYS A 183 -5.38 5.63 18.17
C LYS A 183 -4.31 5.72 19.25
N GLU A 184 -4.37 4.88 20.27
CA GLU A 184 -3.36 4.82 21.33
C GLU A 184 -1.99 4.39 20.78
N ILE A 185 -1.98 3.38 19.91
CA ILE A 185 -0.76 2.91 19.25
C ILE A 185 -0.19 3.99 18.31
N GLU A 186 -1.02 4.63 17.48
CA GLU A 186 -0.61 5.73 16.62
C GLU A 186 -0.04 6.90 17.42
N THR A 187 -0.64 7.22 18.57
CA THR A 187 -0.15 8.29 19.45
C THR A 187 1.21 7.95 20.07
N SER A 188 1.41 6.70 20.45
CA SER A 188 2.63 6.26 21.16
C SER A 188 3.79 5.95 20.20
N PHE A 189 3.51 5.47 19.01
CA PHE A 189 4.50 4.92 18.09
C PHE A 189 4.42 5.49 16.66
N GLY A 190 3.59 6.51 16.42
CA GLY A 190 3.32 7.04 15.07
C GLY A 190 4.57 7.42 14.27
N ASP A 191 5.60 7.96 14.95
CA ASP A 191 6.87 8.33 14.33
C ASP A 191 7.70 7.14 13.83
N TYR A 192 7.36 5.91 14.27
CA TYR A 192 8.04 4.67 13.89
C TYR A 192 7.30 3.89 12.81
N PHE A 193 6.08 4.29 12.45
CA PHE A 193 5.32 3.60 11.41
C PHE A 193 5.79 3.99 10.02
N TRP A 194 6.04 2.97 9.22
CA TRP A 194 6.37 3.12 7.79
C TRP A 194 5.13 3.13 6.90
N GLN A 195 4.05 2.55 7.38
CA GLN A 195 2.76 2.50 6.70
C GLN A 195 1.64 2.81 7.70
N VAL A 196 0.56 3.34 7.18
CA VAL A 196 -0.65 3.54 7.99
C VAL A 196 -1.16 2.19 8.47
N PRO A 197 -1.46 2.06 9.77
CA PRO A 197 -2.03 0.83 10.32
C PRO A 197 -3.31 0.42 9.60
N VAL A 198 -3.39 -0.84 9.19
CA VAL A 198 -4.57 -1.40 8.50
C VAL A 198 -5.43 -2.14 9.51
N THR A 199 -6.72 -1.83 9.53
CA THR A 199 -7.69 -2.51 10.38
C THR A 199 -8.67 -3.30 9.53
N ALA A 200 -8.99 -4.52 9.97
CA ALA A 200 -10.15 -5.24 9.47
C ALA A 200 -10.73 -6.13 10.56
N LYS A 201 -12.01 -5.95 10.83
CA LYS A 201 -12.72 -6.62 11.92
C LYS A 201 -11.97 -6.44 13.27
N GLU A 202 -11.42 -7.54 13.80
CA GLU A 202 -10.71 -7.58 15.07
C GLU A 202 -9.18 -7.59 14.92
N LEU A 203 -8.67 -7.45 13.70
CA LEU A 203 -7.24 -7.48 13.40
C LEU A 203 -6.71 -6.09 13.07
N LEU A 204 -5.63 -5.71 13.72
CA LEU A 204 -4.83 -4.53 13.45
C LEU A 204 -3.45 -4.97 12.95
N VAL A 205 -3.05 -4.49 11.79
CA VAL A 205 -1.73 -4.70 11.20
C VAL A 205 -0.95 -3.42 11.29
N LEU A 206 0.22 -3.49 11.91
CA LEU A 206 1.12 -2.36 12.18
C LEU A 206 2.42 -2.52 11.40
#